data_f587c6eef93ea92977459af4480b6410
#
_entry.id   f587c6eef93ea92977459af4480b6410
#
_cell.length_a   1.000
_cell.length_b   1.000
_cell.length_c   1.000
_cell.angle_alpha   90.00
_cell.angle_beta   90.00
_cell.angle_gamma   90.00
#
_symmetry.space_group_name_H-M   'P 1'
#
loop_
_entity.id
_entity.type
_entity.pdbx_description
1 polymer ?
#
loop_
_entity_poly.entity_id
_entity_poly.type
_entity_poly.pdbx_seq_one_letter_code
_entity_poly.pdbx_strand_id
1 'polypeptide(L)'
;MIIDFHTHTFPDKSSEKIVNHLAHTGCIPPHTDGSVIGLFSSMKEADIDYSVNLPVMTKPGQVEKVNSSLIMQKEYLLDMKIITFGGMHPDYVNYKEELLRLKQ
;
A
#
# COMPACT_ATOMS: atom_id res chain seq x y z
N MET A 1 -16.62 -2.73 15.43
CA MET A 1 -15.85 -2.36 14.21
C MET A 1 -14.37 -2.36 14.54
N ILE A 2 -13.59 -3.08 13.75
CA ILE A 2 -12.13 -3.14 13.91
C ILE A 2 -11.50 -2.60 12.62
N ILE A 3 -10.60 -1.63 12.75
CA ILE A 3 -9.89 -1.01 11.63
C ILE A 3 -8.39 -1.18 11.85
N ASP A 4 -7.73 -1.84 10.91
CA ASP A 4 -6.27 -1.90 10.88
C ASP A 4 -5.72 -0.68 10.12
N PHE A 5 -5.10 0.23 10.85
CA PHE A 5 -4.62 1.50 10.31
C PHE A 5 -3.23 1.45 9.67
N HIS A 6 -2.59 0.30 9.62
CA HIS A 6 -1.22 0.23 9.12
C HIS A 6 -0.95 -1.06 8.34
N THR A 7 -1.39 -1.07 7.10
CA THR A 7 -1.13 -2.19 6.18
C THR A 7 -0.40 -1.71 4.93
N HIS A 8 0.24 -2.63 4.25
CA HIS A 8 0.95 -2.39 2.99
C HIS A 8 0.58 -3.46 1.98
N THR A 9 0.34 -3.04 0.74
CA THR A 9 0.19 -3.96 -0.40
C THR A 9 1.11 -3.55 -1.53
N PHE A 10 1.52 -4.53 -2.32
CA PHE A 10 2.42 -4.35 -3.46
C PHE A 10 1.80 -4.99 -4.71
N PRO A 11 2.19 -4.56 -5.93
CA PRO A 11 1.72 -5.19 -7.15
C PRO A 11 2.02 -6.69 -7.18
N ASP A 12 1.06 -7.53 -7.56
CA ASP A 12 1.14 -8.99 -7.50
C ASP A 12 2.43 -9.57 -8.14
N LYS A 13 2.87 -9.00 -9.26
CA LYS A 13 4.07 -9.45 -9.98
C LYS A 13 5.38 -9.26 -9.19
N SER A 14 5.37 -8.41 -8.18
CA SER A 14 6.57 -8.03 -7.42
C SER A 14 6.40 -8.13 -5.91
N SER A 15 5.20 -8.46 -5.43
CA SER A 15 4.88 -8.46 -4.00
C SER A 15 5.82 -9.36 -3.20
N GLU A 16 5.99 -10.61 -3.60
CA GLU A 16 6.87 -11.56 -2.93
C GLU A 16 8.33 -11.07 -2.84
N LYS A 17 8.87 -10.57 -3.95
CA LYS A 17 10.23 -10.02 -3.99
C LYS A 17 10.41 -8.82 -3.07
N ILE A 18 9.41 -7.92 -3.06
CA ILE A 18 9.45 -6.71 -2.21
C ILE A 18 9.34 -7.11 -0.74
N VAL A 19 8.40 -7.98 -0.40
CA VAL A 19 8.20 -8.47 0.98
C VAL A 19 9.46 -9.13 1.50
N ASN A 20 10.09 -10.01 0.73
CA ASN A 20 11.33 -10.67 1.11
C ASN A 20 12.48 -9.68 1.32
N HIS A 21 12.59 -8.66 0.46
CA HIS A 21 13.60 -7.61 0.61
C HIS A 21 13.38 -6.79 1.88
N LEU A 22 12.15 -6.36 2.15
CA LEU A 22 11.80 -5.60 3.35
C LEU A 22 11.97 -6.42 4.63
N ALA A 23 11.58 -7.69 4.60
CA ALA A 23 11.76 -8.62 5.71
C ALA A 23 13.24 -8.82 6.05
N HIS A 24 14.08 -9.00 5.03
CA HIS A 24 15.52 -9.13 5.21
C HIS A 24 16.13 -7.84 5.81
N THR A 25 15.77 -6.68 5.27
CA THR A 25 16.27 -5.38 5.74
C THR A 25 15.81 -5.05 7.15
N GLY A 26 14.55 -5.38 7.48
CA GLY A 26 13.96 -5.14 8.80
C GLY A 26 14.24 -6.24 9.83
N CYS A 27 14.87 -7.35 9.42
CA CYS A 27 15.06 -8.54 10.26
C CYS A 27 13.74 -9.06 10.88
N ILE A 28 12.64 -8.97 10.14
CA ILE A 28 11.30 -9.40 10.57
C ILE A 28 10.78 -10.45 9.60
N PRO A 29 10.30 -11.61 10.07
CA PRO A 29 9.71 -12.61 9.18
C PRO A 29 8.42 -12.07 8.56
N PRO A 30 8.18 -12.28 7.24
CA PRO A 30 6.94 -11.88 6.60
C PRO A 30 5.80 -12.82 7.03
N HIS A 31 4.63 -12.26 7.26
CA HIS A 31 3.43 -13.02 7.62
C HIS A 31 2.40 -13.13 6.49
N THR A 32 2.61 -12.39 5.40
CA THR A 32 1.77 -12.40 4.20
C THR A 32 2.63 -12.33 2.95
N ASP A 33 2.01 -12.55 1.78
CA ASP A 33 2.69 -12.44 0.47
C ASP A 33 2.78 -10.99 -0.05
N GLY A 34 2.20 -10.03 0.67
CA GLY A 34 2.16 -8.62 0.29
C GLY A 34 1.18 -8.27 -0.81
N SER A 35 0.34 -9.21 -1.28
CA SER A 35 -0.69 -8.94 -2.27
C SER A 35 -1.96 -8.34 -1.66
N VAL A 36 -2.79 -7.70 -2.49
CA VAL A 36 -4.12 -7.22 -2.09
C VAL A 36 -5.01 -8.37 -1.64
N ILE A 37 -4.99 -9.48 -2.37
CA ILE A 37 -5.78 -10.68 -2.03
C ILE A 37 -5.31 -11.31 -0.72
N GLY A 38 -4.01 -11.34 -0.48
CA GLY A 38 -3.44 -11.80 0.79
C GLY A 38 -3.92 -10.96 1.98
N LEU A 39 -3.89 -9.62 1.83
CA LEU A 39 -4.43 -8.72 2.85
C LEU A 39 -5.93 -8.96 3.10
N PHE A 40 -6.72 -9.06 2.04
CA PHE A 40 -8.16 -9.30 2.16
C PHE A 40 -8.49 -10.63 2.84
N SER A 41 -7.73 -11.69 2.55
CA SER A 41 -7.87 -12.98 3.23
C SER A 41 -7.55 -12.88 4.72
N SER A 42 -6.45 -12.22 5.06
CA SER A 42 -6.05 -11.98 6.46
C SER A 42 -7.09 -11.15 7.23
N MET A 43 -7.68 -10.14 6.58
CA MET A 43 -8.76 -9.35 7.18
C MET A 43 -9.96 -10.23 7.54
N LYS A 44 -10.35 -11.14 6.65
CA LYS A 44 -11.47 -12.08 6.91
C LYS A 44 -11.17 -13.05 8.04
N GLU A 45 -9.97 -13.60 8.07
CA GLU A 45 -9.56 -14.54 9.13
C GLU A 45 -9.52 -13.88 10.52
N ALA A 46 -9.16 -12.58 10.58
CA ALA A 46 -9.04 -11.83 11.82
C ALA A 46 -10.28 -10.98 12.18
N ASP A 47 -11.38 -11.09 11.42
CA ASP A 47 -12.59 -10.27 11.58
C ASP A 47 -12.30 -8.75 11.56
N ILE A 48 -11.38 -8.32 10.70
CA ILE A 48 -11.06 -6.91 10.44
C ILE A 48 -12.08 -6.33 9.47
N ASP A 49 -12.78 -5.28 9.86
CA ASP A 49 -13.79 -4.61 9.03
C ASP A 49 -13.19 -3.77 7.91
N TYR A 50 -12.12 -3.03 8.21
CA TYR A 50 -11.41 -2.17 7.26
C TYR A 50 -9.91 -2.22 7.48
N SER A 51 -9.14 -2.07 6.41
CA SER A 51 -7.70 -1.84 6.49
C SER A 51 -7.31 -0.56 5.76
N VAL A 52 -6.34 0.16 6.29
CA VAL A 52 -5.75 1.34 5.65
C VAL A 52 -4.44 0.93 4.99
N ASN A 53 -4.40 1.00 3.66
CA ASN A 53 -3.22 0.68 2.87
C ASN A 53 -2.34 1.92 2.71
N LEU A 54 -1.12 1.84 3.23
CA LEU A 54 -0.12 2.89 3.16
C LEU A 54 0.96 2.49 2.15
N PRO A 55 1.14 3.25 1.06
CA PRO A 55 2.16 2.90 0.08
C PRO A 55 3.57 3.12 0.61
N VAL A 56 4.48 2.22 0.26
CA VAL A 56 5.91 2.32 0.59
C VAL A 56 6.68 2.81 -0.63
N MET A 57 7.38 3.94 -0.47
CA MET A 57 8.20 4.53 -1.52
C MET A 57 9.65 4.64 -1.04
N THR A 58 10.51 3.86 -1.66
CA THR A 58 11.94 3.81 -1.30
C THR A 58 12.80 4.73 -2.16
N LYS A 59 12.21 5.31 -3.22
CA LYS A 59 12.87 6.21 -4.17
C LYS A 59 11.91 7.31 -4.64
N PRO A 60 12.39 8.55 -4.86
CA PRO A 60 11.54 9.66 -5.32
C PRO A 60 10.84 9.38 -6.66
N GLY A 61 11.50 8.69 -7.59
CA GLY A 61 10.91 8.33 -8.89
C GLY A 61 9.73 7.35 -8.85
N GLN A 62 9.40 6.79 -7.68
CA GLN A 62 8.25 5.91 -7.51
C GLN A 62 6.95 6.67 -7.19
N VAL A 63 7.03 7.92 -6.72
CA VAL A 63 5.90 8.66 -6.15
C VAL A 63 4.72 8.73 -7.12
N GLU A 64 4.88 9.32 -8.28
CA GLU A 64 3.80 9.48 -9.26
C GLU A 64 3.24 8.14 -9.73
N LYS A 65 4.11 7.19 -10.02
CA LYS A 65 3.72 5.87 -10.54
C LYS A 65 2.90 5.08 -9.53
N VAL A 66 3.35 5.03 -8.29
CA VAL A 66 2.66 4.29 -7.22
C VAL A 66 1.33 4.95 -6.90
N ASN A 67 1.30 6.27 -6.71
CA ASN A 67 0.06 6.99 -6.44
C ASN A 67 -0.94 6.85 -7.60
N SER A 68 -0.51 6.93 -8.85
CA SER A 68 -1.38 6.74 -10.02
C SER A 68 -1.99 5.34 -10.04
N SER A 69 -1.20 4.32 -9.73
CA SER A 69 -1.70 2.95 -9.63
C SER A 69 -2.76 2.79 -8.54
N LEU A 70 -2.57 3.42 -7.39
CA LEU A 70 -3.54 3.39 -6.29
C LEU A 70 -4.82 4.14 -6.62
N ILE A 71 -4.73 5.28 -7.31
CA ILE A 71 -5.90 6.03 -7.79
C ILE A 71 -6.73 5.17 -8.74
N MET A 72 -6.09 4.48 -9.69
CA MET A 72 -6.77 3.60 -10.64
C MET A 72 -7.47 2.41 -9.96
N GLN A 73 -6.94 1.92 -8.85
CA GLN A 73 -7.48 0.77 -8.11
C GLN A 73 -8.40 1.17 -6.96
N LYS A 74 -8.64 2.45 -6.73
CA LYS A 74 -9.33 2.97 -5.55
C LYS A 74 -10.68 2.31 -5.29
N GLU A 75 -11.53 2.21 -6.30
CA GLU A 75 -12.86 1.61 -6.17
C GLU A 75 -12.78 0.11 -5.89
N TYR A 76 -11.93 -0.59 -6.60
CA TYR A 76 -11.69 -2.02 -6.39
C TYR A 76 -11.19 -2.32 -4.97
N LEU A 77 -10.26 -1.53 -4.45
CA LEU A 77 -9.76 -1.66 -3.09
C LEU A 77 -10.86 -1.34 -2.06
N LEU A 78 -11.65 -0.32 -2.31
CA LEU A 78 -12.76 0.07 -1.42
C LEU A 78 -13.85 -1.01 -1.35
N ASP A 79 -14.15 -1.70 -2.43
CA ASP A 79 -15.07 -2.85 -2.44
C ASP A 79 -14.57 -3.98 -1.54
N MET A 80 -13.26 -4.12 -1.38
CA MET A 80 -12.61 -5.04 -0.44
C MET A 80 -12.46 -4.47 0.98
N LYS A 81 -13.04 -3.29 1.26
CA LYS A 81 -12.89 -2.59 2.54
C LYS A 81 -11.43 -2.15 2.83
N ILE A 82 -10.66 -1.93 1.78
CA ILE A 82 -9.28 -1.42 1.86
C ILE A 82 -9.28 0.04 1.42
N ILE A 83 -9.00 0.93 2.37
CA ILE A 83 -8.88 2.37 2.15
C ILE A 83 -7.42 2.66 1.84
N THR A 84 -7.13 3.23 0.67
CA THR A 84 -5.76 3.56 0.30
C THR A 84 -5.46 5.04 0.44
N PHE A 85 -4.28 5.35 0.95
CA PHE A 85 -3.74 6.71 1.00
C PHE A 85 -2.70 6.90 -0.11
N GLY A 86 -2.43 8.14 -0.47
CA GLY A 86 -1.27 8.49 -1.27
C GLY A 86 0.01 8.48 -0.43
N GLY A 87 1.13 8.31 -1.09
CA GLY A 87 2.45 8.35 -0.46
C GLY A 87 3.34 9.43 -1.05
N MET A 88 4.43 9.72 -0.35
CA MET A 88 5.41 10.72 -0.73
C MET A 88 6.82 10.25 -0.37
N HIS A 89 7.81 10.77 -1.07
CA HIS A 89 9.23 10.59 -0.71
C HIS A 89 9.85 11.96 -0.40
N PRO A 90 10.69 12.09 0.63
CA PRO A 90 11.24 13.40 1.03
C PRO A 90 12.05 14.08 -0.06
N ASP A 91 12.70 13.34 -0.93
CA ASP A 91 13.51 13.88 -2.04
C ASP A 91 12.72 14.09 -3.34
N TYR A 92 11.39 13.92 -3.32
CA TYR A 92 10.56 14.15 -4.50
C TYR A 92 10.29 15.65 -4.68
N VAL A 93 10.85 16.22 -5.75
CA VAL A 93 10.87 17.68 -5.95
C VAL A 93 9.51 18.29 -6.27
N ASN A 94 8.63 17.56 -6.97
CA ASN A 94 7.30 18.04 -7.39
C ASN A 94 6.20 17.69 -6.36
N TYR A 95 6.54 17.67 -5.08
CA TYR A 95 5.63 17.22 -4.03
C TYR A 95 4.35 18.06 -3.91
N LYS A 96 4.42 19.35 -4.21
CA LYS A 96 3.25 20.26 -4.14
C LYS A 96 2.21 19.92 -5.18
N GLU A 97 2.62 19.71 -6.42
CA GLU A 97 1.75 19.30 -7.52
C GLU A 97 1.14 17.94 -7.26
N GLU A 98 1.93 17.01 -6.74
CA GLU A 98 1.46 15.68 -6.40
C GLU A 98 0.43 15.70 -5.26
N LEU A 99 0.65 16.48 -4.22
CA LEU A 99 -0.33 16.66 -3.13
C LEU A 99 -1.65 17.24 -3.64
N LEU A 100 -1.59 18.22 -4.56
CA LEU A 100 -2.79 18.78 -5.19
C LEU A 100 -3.54 17.72 -6.03
N ARG A 101 -2.80 16.89 -6.76
CA ARG A 101 -3.37 15.79 -7.54
C ARG A 101 -4.03 14.73 -6.67
N LEU A 102 -3.43 14.37 -5.55
CA LEU A 102 -3.97 13.38 -4.60
C LEU A 102 -5.22 13.88 -3.87
N LYS A 103 -5.38 15.19 -3.72
CA LYS A 103 -6.54 15.80 -3.06
C LYS A 103 -7.81 15.71 -3.90
N GLN A 104 -7.70 15.56 -5.19
CA GLN A 104 -8.83 15.46 -6.11
C GLN A 104 -9.48 14.07 -6.06
#